data_50e3b73bf3968f82f9c3f8b87ea8452b
#
_entry.id   50e3b73bf3968f82f9c3f8b87ea8452b
#
_cell.length_a   1.000
_cell.length_b   1.000
_cell.length_c   1.000
_cell.angle_alpha   90.00
_cell.angle_beta   90.00
_cell.angle_gamma   90.00
#
_symmetry.space_group_name_H-M   'P 1'
#
loop_
_entity.id
_entity.type
_entity.pdbx_description
1 polymer ?
#
loop_
_entity_poly.entity_id
_entity_poly.type
_entity_poly.pdbx_seq_one_letter_code
_entity_poly.pdbx_strand_id
1 'polypeptide(L)'
;PMGWNSWNTFGEKINESLIKETADCMAASGLKDAGYDYLVIDDCWSLKERDAQGRLVADPAKFPNGMKAVADYVHSKGLKFGMYSCAGNLTCAGYPGSYEHEFTDAETFASWGVDFLKYDYCYHSPIVAGKYLYRRMGLALENCGRDILFSACSWGADETHEWMKESSAGMWRSTGDIFDTWESVKDLVHQQEKLLPYNATGCFNDMDMLIVGMYGQGNVGLKGCNDTQYKTHYSIWALLGSPLMIGCDIRNMNDATRNILMNRDLIAINQDAMCRQAVKLNGIWAGEDMVMYSRNLSNGDIAIGLFNLSENKSAARFNLDELGLPQSTGHTLEMTEVWTKKTSTVTNGTWIQELDAYDCAVYRAKVVKA
;
A
#
# COMPACT_ATOMS: atom_id res chain seq x y z
N PRO A 1 -1.83 -3.49 6.20
CA PRO A 1 -0.45 -3.22 6.65
C PRO A 1 -0.04 -1.79 6.37
N MET A 2 0.82 -1.23 7.24
CA MET A 2 1.42 0.09 7.12
C MET A 2 2.90 -0.01 7.47
N GLY A 3 3.77 0.65 6.69
CA GLY A 3 5.20 0.57 6.93
C GLY A 3 6.04 1.38 5.96
N TRP A 4 7.29 0.99 5.83
CA TRP A 4 8.28 1.55 4.92
C TRP A 4 9.01 0.43 4.18
N ASN A 5 9.35 0.67 2.91
CA ASN A 5 10.12 -0.27 2.10
C ASN A 5 11.22 0.48 1.36
N SER A 6 12.39 -0.14 1.23
CA SER A 6 13.62 0.49 0.73
C SER A 6 13.66 0.75 -0.78
N TRP A 7 12.81 0.12 -1.59
CA TRP A 7 13.01 0.06 -3.04
C TRP A 7 12.88 1.41 -3.75
N ASN A 8 11.79 2.12 -3.50
CA ASN A 8 11.45 3.29 -4.31
C ASN A 8 12.50 4.40 -4.24
N THR A 9 13.12 4.60 -3.10
CA THR A 9 14.19 5.60 -2.96
C THR A 9 15.57 5.01 -3.20
N PHE A 10 15.87 3.86 -2.60
CA PHE A 10 17.26 3.40 -2.51
C PHE A 10 17.63 2.32 -3.53
N GLY A 11 16.67 1.55 -4.07
CA GLY A 11 16.96 0.46 -5.00
C GLY A 11 18.02 -0.49 -4.42
N GLU A 12 19.11 -0.68 -5.13
CA GLU A 12 20.26 -1.51 -4.69
C GLU A 12 21.16 -0.87 -3.62
N LYS A 13 21.01 0.45 -3.39
CA LYS A 13 21.87 1.24 -2.48
C LYS A 13 21.40 1.13 -1.03
N ILE A 14 21.38 -0.08 -0.52
CA ILE A 14 20.98 -0.40 0.85
C ILE A 14 22.15 -0.94 1.65
N ASN A 15 22.13 -0.69 2.96
CA ASN A 15 23.08 -1.24 3.91
C ASN A 15 22.50 -1.24 5.33
N GLU A 16 23.20 -1.89 6.26
CA GLU A 16 22.78 -2.01 7.65
C GLU A 16 22.58 -0.65 8.34
N SER A 17 23.45 0.32 8.08
CA SER A 17 23.38 1.66 8.66
C SER A 17 22.10 2.38 8.24
N LEU A 18 21.79 2.38 6.94
CA LEU A 18 20.56 2.95 6.41
C LEU A 18 19.30 2.37 7.08
N ILE A 19 19.26 1.05 7.23
CA ILE A 19 18.10 0.37 7.83
C ILE A 19 17.94 0.74 9.31
N LYS A 20 19.04 0.80 10.05
CA LYS A 20 19.04 1.22 11.47
C LYS A 20 18.61 2.68 11.63
N GLU A 21 19.13 3.59 10.82
CA GLU A 21 18.73 5.01 10.81
C GLU A 21 17.26 5.18 10.45
N THR A 22 16.76 4.39 9.50
CA THR A 22 15.34 4.40 9.12
C THR A 22 14.46 3.90 10.26
N ALA A 23 14.85 2.83 10.95
CA ALA A 23 14.14 2.32 12.12
C ALA A 23 14.11 3.36 13.26
N ASP A 24 15.22 4.03 13.53
CA ASP A 24 15.30 5.11 14.51
C ASP A 24 14.36 6.27 14.15
N CYS A 25 14.33 6.65 12.87
CA CYS A 25 13.46 7.70 12.37
C CYS A 25 11.97 7.31 12.49
N MET A 26 11.58 6.09 12.11
CA MET A 26 10.20 5.62 12.27
C MET A 26 9.74 5.70 13.72
N ALA A 27 10.59 5.30 14.65
CA ALA A 27 10.28 5.32 16.08
C ALA A 27 10.21 6.74 16.65
N ALA A 28 11.06 7.66 16.19
CA ALA A 28 11.19 9.02 16.75
C ALA A 28 10.27 10.06 16.11
N SER A 29 9.88 9.87 14.84
CA SER A 29 9.13 10.88 14.06
C SER A 29 7.63 10.91 14.32
N GLY A 30 7.08 9.91 15.03
CA GLY A 30 5.65 9.70 15.20
C GLY A 30 5.01 8.77 14.16
N LEU A 31 5.75 8.32 13.16
CA LEU A 31 5.24 7.38 12.14
C LEU A 31 4.81 6.05 12.76
N LYS A 32 5.61 5.49 13.67
CA LYS A 32 5.25 4.27 14.40
C LYS A 32 3.95 4.47 15.19
N ASP A 33 3.82 5.58 15.91
CA ASP A 33 2.61 5.89 16.69
C ASP A 33 1.38 6.15 15.81
N ALA A 34 1.59 6.51 14.55
CA ALA A 34 0.54 6.63 13.54
C ALA A 34 0.11 5.28 12.96
N GLY A 35 0.89 4.21 13.20
CA GLY A 35 0.58 2.85 12.77
C GLY A 35 1.53 2.24 11.72
N TYR A 36 2.55 2.97 11.29
CA TYR A 36 3.58 2.45 10.37
C TYR A 36 4.57 1.60 11.15
N ASP A 37 4.30 0.30 11.23
CA ASP A 37 5.05 -0.62 12.10
C ASP A 37 5.94 -1.63 11.34
N TYR A 38 5.82 -1.75 10.02
CA TYR A 38 6.71 -2.59 9.21
C TYR A 38 7.87 -1.80 8.61
N LEU A 39 9.08 -2.32 8.75
CA LEU A 39 10.26 -1.87 8.01
C LEU A 39 10.75 -3.00 7.11
N VAL A 40 10.69 -2.81 5.80
CA VAL A 40 10.94 -3.84 4.80
C VAL A 40 12.19 -3.52 3.98
N ILE A 41 13.13 -4.47 3.95
CA ILE A 41 14.25 -4.47 3.00
C ILE A 41 13.78 -5.15 1.72
N ASP A 42 13.83 -4.44 0.61
CA ASP A 42 13.49 -4.93 -0.72
C ASP A 42 14.64 -5.73 -1.36
N ASP A 43 14.66 -5.89 -2.67
CA ASP A 43 15.68 -6.64 -3.41
C ASP A 43 17.13 -6.15 -3.17
N CYS A 44 18.11 -6.90 -3.63
CA CYS A 44 19.54 -6.58 -3.58
C CYS A 44 20.21 -6.70 -2.19
N TRP A 45 19.63 -7.43 -1.27
CA TRP A 45 20.18 -7.62 0.08
C TRP A 45 21.11 -8.83 0.20
N SER A 46 21.00 -9.82 -0.71
CA SER A 46 21.73 -11.10 -0.64
C SER A 46 22.98 -11.13 -1.50
N LEU A 47 23.80 -12.12 -1.29
CA LEU A 47 24.82 -12.55 -2.27
C LEU A 47 24.15 -13.12 -3.53
N LYS A 48 24.92 -13.18 -4.64
CA LYS A 48 24.47 -13.77 -5.90
C LYS A 48 24.43 -15.30 -5.89
N GLU A 49 24.97 -15.93 -4.85
CA GLU A 49 25.02 -17.38 -4.69
C GLU A 49 24.48 -17.79 -3.32
N ARG A 50 23.88 -18.96 -3.27
CA ARG A 50 23.46 -19.62 -2.04
C ARG A 50 24.66 -20.28 -1.35
N ASP A 51 24.54 -20.56 -0.05
CA ASP A 51 25.57 -21.30 0.68
C ASP A 51 25.57 -22.80 0.31
N ALA A 52 26.51 -23.55 0.87
CA ALA A 52 26.66 -24.98 0.63
C ALA A 52 25.41 -25.83 1.07
N GLN A 53 24.55 -25.27 1.89
CA GLN A 53 23.30 -25.85 2.34
C GLN A 53 22.10 -25.37 1.52
N GLY A 54 22.32 -24.60 0.46
CA GLY A 54 21.29 -24.04 -0.41
C GLY A 54 20.53 -22.86 0.19
N ARG A 55 21.03 -22.24 1.25
CA ARG A 55 20.36 -21.09 1.92
C ARG A 55 20.77 -19.77 1.29
N LEU A 56 19.86 -18.80 1.33
CA LEU A 56 20.17 -17.41 1.01
C LEU A 56 21.13 -16.83 2.05
N VAL A 57 22.05 -16.00 1.58
CA VAL A 57 23.08 -15.36 2.42
C VAL A 57 23.01 -13.86 2.25
N ALA A 58 22.91 -13.12 3.37
CA ALA A 58 23.01 -11.66 3.35
C ALA A 58 24.39 -11.24 2.83
N ASP A 59 24.44 -10.21 1.98
CA ASP A 59 25.71 -9.65 1.50
C ASP A 59 26.47 -9.04 2.68
N PRO A 60 27.64 -9.60 3.06
CA PRO A 60 28.39 -9.10 4.21
C PRO A 60 29.00 -7.71 4.00
N ALA A 61 29.13 -7.24 2.75
CA ALA A 61 29.54 -5.87 2.47
C ALA A 61 28.46 -4.86 2.81
N LYS A 62 27.17 -5.25 2.69
CA LYS A 62 26.03 -4.41 3.03
C LYS A 62 25.55 -4.62 4.46
N PHE A 63 25.54 -5.86 4.92
CA PHE A 63 25.01 -6.30 6.21
C PHE A 63 26.05 -7.11 7.00
N PRO A 64 27.12 -6.48 7.51
CA PRO A 64 28.26 -7.16 8.11
C PRO A 64 27.91 -8.00 9.35
N ASN A 65 26.83 -7.64 10.06
CA ASN A 65 26.38 -8.39 11.24
C ASN A 65 25.29 -9.41 10.94
N GLY A 66 24.90 -9.58 9.67
CA GLY A 66 23.86 -10.50 9.23
C GLY A 66 22.43 -10.00 9.48
N MET A 67 21.45 -10.67 8.87
CA MET A 67 20.06 -10.22 8.91
C MET A 67 19.40 -10.39 10.27
N LYS A 68 19.78 -11.42 11.04
CA LYS A 68 19.24 -11.56 12.41
C LYS A 68 19.56 -10.35 13.29
N ALA A 69 20.78 -9.83 13.21
CA ALA A 69 21.17 -8.63 13.97
C ALA A 69 20.38 -7.39 13.52
N VAL A 70 20.09 -7.26 12.23
CA VAL A 70 19.25 -6.19 11.70
C VAL A 70 17.80 -6.34 12.19
N ALA A 71 17.23 -7.54 12.13
CA ALA A 71 15.90 -7.83 12.63
C ALA A 71 15.79 -7.51 14.14
N ASP A 72 16.74 -7.96 14.94
CA ASP A 72 16.78 -7.70 16.38
C ASP A 72 16.84 -6.19 16.68
N TYR A 73 17.59 -5.42 15.89
CA TYR A 73 17.64 -3.96 16.03
C TYR A 73 16.29 -3.31 15.70
N VAL A 74 15.67 -3.69 14.59
CA VAL A 74 14.34 -3.20 14.19
C VAL A 74 13.29 -3.53 15.26
N HIS A 75 13.30 -4.76 15.78
CA HIS A 75 12.43 -5.18 16.88
C HIS A 75 12.68 -4.38 18.15
N SER A 76 13.93 -4.01 18.45
CA SER A 76 14.25 -3.18 19.62
C SER A 76 13.61 -1.78 19.58
N LYS A 77 13.23 -1.31 18.39
CA LYS A 77 12.48 -0.06 18.18
C LYS A 77 10.96 -0.26 18.27
N GLY A 78 10.51 -1.49 18.51
CA GLY A 78 9.09 -1.87 18.53
C GLY A 78 8.47 -1.90 17.14
N LEU A 79 9.28 -2.13 16.11
CA LEU A 79 8.87 -2.29 14.71
C LEU A 79 8.92 -3.76 14.32
N LYS A 80 8.28 -4.12 13.21
CA LYS A 80 8.33 -5.42 12.57
C LYS A 80 9.29 -5.38 11.38
N PHE A 81 10.00 -6.47 11.16
CA PHE A 81 11.04 -6.56 10.13
C PHE A 81 10.58 -7.35 8.93
N GLY A 82 10.73 -6.79 7.73
CA GLY A 82 10.37 -7.43 6.48
C GLY A 82 11.55 -7.61 5.53
N MET A 83 11.41 -8.62 4.67
CA MET A 83 12.39 -8.94 3.63
C MET A 83 11.71 -9.21 2.30
N TYR A 84 12.51 -9.50 1.27
CA TYR A 84 12.09 -9.69 -0.11
C TYR A 84 12.67 -10.99 -0.67
N SER A 85 11.87 -11.68 -1.48
CA SER A 85 12.30 -12.74 -2.38
C SER A 85 11.43 -12.75 -3.65
N CYS A 86 11.52 -13.81 -4.44
CA CYS A 86 10.82 -13.91 -5.72
C CYS A 86 10.41 -15.36 -6.01
N ALA A 87 9.27 -15.53 -6.68
CA ALA A 87 8.75 -16.83 -7.10
C ALA A 87 9.53 -17.47 -8.26
N GLY A 88 10.42 -16.73 -8.88
CA GLY A 88 11.28 -17.22 -9.96
C GLY A 88 12.63 -17.73 -9.49
N ASN A 89 13.43 -18.17 -10.46
CA ASN A 89 14.82 -18.57 -10.23
C ASN A 89 15.69 -17.40 -9.77
N LEU A 90 15.39 -16.21 -10.26
CA LEU A 90 16.08 -14.97 -9.93
C LEU A 90 15.09 -13.91 -9.47
N THR A 91 15.55 -13.00 -8.62
CA THR A 91 14.81 -11.77 -8.30
C THR A 91 14.84 -10.81 -9.48
N CYS A 92 14.05 -9.73 -9.44
CA CYS A 92 14.01 -8.75 -10.53
C CYS A 92 15.37 -8.10 -10.79
N ALA A 93 16.22 -7.95 -9.77
CA ALA A 93 17.59 -7.45 -9.89
C ALA A 93 18.63 -8.57 -10.15
N GLY A 94 18.20 -9.81 -10.38
CA GLY A 94 19.07 -10.92 -10.75
C GLY A 94 19.84 -11.56 -9.59
N TYR A 95 19.27 -11.53 -8.38
CA TYR A 95 19.75 -12.30 -7.21
C TYR A 95 19.01 -13.64 -7.13
N PRO A 96 19.45 -14.61 -6.30
CA PRO A 96 18.75 -15.88 -6.16
C PRO A 96 17.30 -15.70 -5.72
N GLY A 97 16.36 -16.23 -6.50
CA GLY A 97 14.95 -16.32 -6.13
C GLY A 97 14.67 -17.59 -5.33
N SER A 98 13.42 -17.78 -4.91
CA SER A 98 13.02 -18.90 -4.03
C SER A 98 12.42 -20.09 -4.75
N TYR A 99 12.35 -20.10 -6.09
CA TYR A 99 11.83 -21.23 -6.85
C TYR A 99 12.56 -22.53 -6.49
N GLU A 100 11.80 -23.56 -6.09
CA GLU A 100 12.28 -24.86 -5.58
C GLU A 100 13.09 -24.78 -4.27
N HIS A 101 13.10 -23.63 -3.58
CA HIS A 101 13.74 -23.41 -2.28
C HIS A 101 12.76 -22.83 -1.23
N GLU A 102 11.46 -22.81 -1.52
CA GLU A 102 10.46 -22.08 -0.75
C GLU A 102 10.51 -22.43 0.75
N PHE A 103 10.57 -23.73 1.09
CA PHE A 103 10.63 -24.18 2.49
C PHE A 103 11.94 -23.82 3.17
N THR A 104 13.07 -24.02 2.49
CA THR A 104 14.40 -23.64 3.01
C THR A 104 14.48 -22.15 3.28
N ASP A 105 13.95 -21.32 2.35
CA ASP A 105 13.97 -19.89 2.48
C ASP A 105 13.02 -19.39 3.58
N ALA A 106 11.82 -19.95 3.67
CA ALA A 106 10.88 -19.63 4.75
C ALA A 106 11.47 -19.94 6.14
N GLU A 107 12.12 -21.09 6.31
CA GLU A 107 12.83 -21.45 7.54
C GLU A 107 13.98 -20.50 7.85
N THR A 108 14.72 -20.07 6.82
CA THR A 108 15.81 -19.10 6.94
C THR A 108 15.27 -17.74 7.40
N PHE A 109 14.21 -17.24 6.77
CA PHE A 109 13.55 -15.98 7.18
C PHE A 109 13.02 -16.07 8.62
N ALA A 110 12.37 -17.17 8.97
CA ALA A 110 11.89 -17.40 10.33
C ALA A 110 13.03 -17.38 11.35
N SER A 111 14.17 -18.00 11.04
CA SER A 111 15.36 -18.03 11.90
C SER A 111 15.97 -16.66 12.12
N TRP A 112 15.81 -15.74 11.19
CA TRP A 112 16.27 -14.34 11.32
C TRP A 112 15.27 -13.44 12.05
N GLY A 113 14.05 -13.91 12.30
CA GLY A 113 13.01 -13.12 12.95
C GLY A 113 12.24 -12.21 11.98
N VAL A 114 12.12 -12.61 10.71
CA VAL A 114 11.34 -11.88 9.70
C VAL A 114 9.85 -11.96 10.03
N ASP A 115 9.13 -10.84 9.87
CA ASP A 115 7.68 -10.70 10.12
C ASP A 115 6.87 -10.44 8.85
N PHE A 116 7.53 -10.17 7.74
CA PHE A 116 6.91 -9.79 6.47
C PHE A 116 7.78 -10.24 5.30
N LEU A 117 7.19 -10.87 4.30
CA LEU A 117 7.89 -11.26 3.07
C LEU A 117 7.19 -10.67 1.86
N LYS A 118 7.86 -9.75 1.14
CA LYS A 118 7.47 -9.36 -0.22
C LYS A 118 7.99 -10.41 -1.19
N TYR A 119 7.12 -10.92 -2.04
CA TYR A 119 7.41 -12.06 -2.92
C TYR A 119 7.04 -11.74 -4.36
N ASP A 120 8.05 -11.45 -5.16
CA ASP A 120 7.93 -10.94 -6.53
C ASP A 120 7.72 -12.05 -7.57
N TYR A 121 7.60 -11.69 -8.85
CA TYR A 121 7.21 -12.60 -9.93
C TYR A 121 8.16 -12.61 -11.13
N CYS A 122 9.33 -11.95 -11.02
CA CYS A 122 10.35 -11.95 -12.07
C CYS A 122 10.93 -13.35 -12.30
N TYR A 123 11.32 -13.65 -13.52
CA TYR A 123 11.97 -14.93 -13.90
C TYR A 123 11.25 -16.17 -13.41
N HIS A 124 9.94 -16.12 -13.26
CA HIS A 124 9.10 -17.27 -12.88
C HIS A 124 9.09 -18.35 -13.98
N SER A 125 8.82 -19.57 -13.57
CA SER A 125 8.71 -20.69 -14.51
C SER A 125 7.56 -20.47 -15.51
N PRO A 126 7.79 -20.58 -16.81
CA PRO A 126 6.74 -20.40 -17.80
C PRO A 126 5.77 -21.61 -17.87
N ILE A 127 6.13 -22.72 -17.22
CA ILE A 127 5.33 -23.96 -17.24
C ILE A 127 4.58 -24.22 -15.93
N VAL A 128 4.84 -23.43 -14.89
CA VAL A 128 4.13 -23.52 -13.60
C VAL A 128 3.27 -22.29 -13.41
N ALA A 129 1.97 -22.48 -13.33
CA ALA A 129 1.04 -21.35 -13.14
C ALA A 129 1.31 -20.60 -11.82
N GLY A 130 1.16 -19.27 -11.84
CA GLY A 130 1.40 -18.39 -10.71
C GLY A 130 0.72 -18.83 -9.43
N LYS A 131 -0.54 -19.29 -9.51
CA LYS A 131 -1.28 -19.80 -8.35
C LYS A 131 -0.55 -20.91 -7.58
N TYR A 132 0.19 -21.77 -8.26
CA TYR A 132 0.96 -22.83 -7.60
C TYR A 132 2.25 -22.32 -7.00
N LEU A 133 2.92 -21.36 -7.67
CA LEU A 133 4.14 -20.74 -7.16
C LEU A 133 3.88 -19.99 -5.86
N TYR A 134 2.82 -19.18 -5.82
CA TYR A 134 2.43 -18.47 -4.60
C TYR A 134 1.89 -19.39 -3.52
N ARG A 135 1.12 -20.42 -3.88
CA ARG A 135 0.66 -21.44 -2.93
C ARG A 135 1.80 -22.17 -2.26
N ARG A 136 2.88 -22.53 -3.00
CA ARG A 136 4.08 -23.19 -2.45
C ARG A 136 4.76 -22.32 -1.40
N MET A 137 4.98 -21.04 -1.66
CA MET A 137 5.54 -20.13 -0.65
C MET A 137 4.57 -19.92 0.53
N GLY A 138 3.28 -19.78 0.28
CA GLY A 138 2.28 -19.68 1.34
C GLY A 138 2.34 -20.87 2.30
N LEU A 139 2.37 -22.09 1.77
CA LEU A 139 2.52 -23.32 2.57
C LEU A 139 3.86 -23.35 3.33
N ALA A 140 4.94 -22.90 2.71
CA ALA A 140 6.24 -22.84 3.36
C ALA A 140 6.23 -21.87 4.56
N LEU A 141 5.63 -20.69 4.40
CA LEU A 141 5.49 -19.71 5.48
C LEU A 141 4.57 -20.21 6.60
N GLU A 142 3.48 -20.86 6.29
CA GLU A 142 2.57 -21.46 7.29
C GLU A 142 3.27 -22.54 8.15
N ASN A 143 4.33 -23.16 7.63
CA ASN A 143 5.04 -24.27 8.29
C ASN A 143 6.45 -23.91 8.79
N CYS A 144 6.86 -22.64 8.71
CA CYS A 144 8.20 -22.22 9.12
C CYS A 144 8.36 -21.98 10.63
N GLY A 145 7.29 -22.07 11.41
CA GLY A 145 7.29 -21.87 12.85
C GLY A 145 7.27 -20.43 13.30
N ARG A 146 7.00 -19.46 12.41
CA ARG A 146 6.86 -18.03 12.71
C ARG A 146 5.75 -17.42 11.87
N ASP A 147 4.99 -16.50 12.47
CA ASP A 147 3.99 -15.72 11.74
C ASP A 147 4.68 -14.70 10.85
N ILE A 148 4.61 -14.89 9.54
CA ILE A 148 5.18 -13.98 8.53
C ILE A 148 4.06 -13.51 7.61
N LEU A 149 3.82 -12.20 7.57
CA LEU A 149 2.85 -11.64 6.62
C LEU A 149 3.36 -11.85 5.20
N PHE A 150 2.59 -12.56 4.39
CA PHE A 150 2.90 -12.82 3.00
C PHE A 150 2.35 -11.71 2.11
N SER A 151 3.24 -10.94 1.49
CA SER A 151 2.93 -9.88 0.53
C SER A 151 3.24 -10.37 -0.88
N ALA A 152 2.22 -10.83 -1.58
CA ALA A 152 2.36 -11.36 -2.93
C ALA A 152 2.48 -10.21 -3.95
N CYS A 153 3.43 -10.31 -4.87
CA CYS A 153 3.78 -9.23 -5.80
C CYS A 153 3.82 -9.73 -7.26
N SER A 154 2.68 -10.19 -7.78
CA SER A 154 2.54 -10.64 -9.18
C SER A 154 2.02 -9.54 -10.12
N TRP A 155 1.92 -8.30 -9.67
CA TRP A 155 1.45 -7.13 -10.46
C TRP A 155 0.05 -7.29 -11.04
N GLY A 156 -0.76 -8.21 -10.52
CA GLY A 156 -2.06 -8.57 -11.10
C GLY A 156 -1.99 -9.48 -12.32
N ALA A 157 -0.81 -9.99 -12.68
CA ALA A 157 -0.64 -10.96 -13.78
C ALA A 157 -1.35 -12.29 -13.47
N ASP A 158 -1.60 -13.10 -14.52
CA ASP A 158 -2.22 -14.45 -14.41
C ASP A 158 -3.56 -14.44 -13.66
N GLU A 159 -4.36 -13.38 -13.83
CA GLU A 159 -5.66 -13.22 -13.16
C GLU A 159 -5.57 -13.44 -11.64
N THR A 160 -4.51 -12.90 -11.02
CA THR A 160 -4.18 -13.06 -9.59
C THR A 160 -5.38 -12.83 -8.67
N HIS A 161 -6.28 -11.91 -9.02
CA HIS A 161 -7.49 -11.60 -8.26
C HIS A 161 -8.40 -12.81 -8.04
N GLU A 162 -8.39 -13.81 -8.92
CA GLU A 162 -9.25 -14.97 -8.83
C GLU A 162 -8.73 -16.03 -7.83
N TRP A 163 -7.41 -16.11 -7.62
CA TRP A 163 -6.81 -17.20 -6.84
C TRP A 163 -5.93 -16.78 -5.66
N MET A 164 -5.58 -15.51 -5.52
CA MET A 164 -4.62 -15.07 -4.50
C MET A 164 -5.05 -15.39 -3.06
N LYS A 165 -6.34 -15.38 -2.77
CA LYS A 165 -6.88 -15.71 -1.44
C LYS A 165 -6.52 -17.12 -0.99
N GLU A 166 -6.28 -18.04 -1.93
CA GLU A 166 -5.91 -19.44 -1.66
C GLU A 166 -4.41 -19.61 -1.35
N SER A 167 -3.60 -18.57 -1.55
CA SER A 167 -2.15 -18.62 -1.36
C SER A 167 -1.69 -18.29 0.05
N SER A 168 -2.61 -17.95 0.97
CA SER A 168 -2.33 -17.43 2.31
C SER A 168 -1.69 -16.04 2.33
N ALA A 169 -1.75 -15.31 1.21
CA ALA A 169 -1.26 -13.95 1.15
C ALA A 169 -2.16 -13.00 1.95
N GLY A 170 -1.56 -12.18 2.81
CA GLY A 170 -2.26 -11.14 3.57
C GLY A 170 -2.50 -9.86 2.76
N MET A 171 -1.76 -9.66 1.70
CA MET A 171 -1.90 -8.59 0.71
C MET A 171 -1.32 -9.03 -0.63
N TRP A 172 -1.78 -8.43 -1.72
CA TRP A 172 -1.31 -8.77 -3.06
C TRP A 172 -1.29 -7.56 -3.98
N ARG A 173 -0.23 -7.39 -4.75
CA ARG A 173 -0.10 -6.35 -5.75
C ARG A 173 -1.14 -6.53 -6.84
N SER A 174 -2.13 -5.68 -6.80
CA SER A 174 -3.27 -5.69 -7.72
C SER A 174 -3.02 -4.88 -8.99
N THR A 175 -2.00 -4.05 -8.98
CA THR A 175 -1.63 -3.15 -10.09
C THR A 175 -0.16 -3.34 -10.48
N GLY A 176 0.23 -2.76 -11.60
CA GLY A 176 1.64 -2.58 -12.00
C GLY A 176 2.44 -1.73 -11.02
N ASP A 177 3.73 -1.52 -11.30
CA ASP A 177 4.62 -0.74 -10.45
C ASP A 177 4.34 0.76 -10.54
N ILE A 178 4.43 1.44 -9.40
CA ILE A 178 4.30 2.89 -9.32
C ILE A 178 5.63 3.58 -9.58
N PHE A 179 5.55 4.69 -10.29
CA PHE A 179 6.65 5.65 -10.46
C PHE A 179 6.21 7.01 -9.94
N ASP A 180 7.18 7.84 -9.53
CA ASP A 180 6.90 9.18 -9.02
C ASP A 180 6.54 10.16 -10.15
N THR A 181 5.36 9.93 -10.71
CA THR A 181 4.69 10.79 -11.69
C THR A 181 3.18 10.72 -11.50
N TRP A 182 2.49 11.79 -11.88
CA TRP A 182 1.03 11.81 -11.78
C TRP A 182 0.37 10.82 -12.75
N GLU A 183 0.94 10.66 -13.91
CA GLU A 183 0.48 9.70 -14.93
C GLU A 183 0.48 8.26 -14.37
N SER A 184 1.51 7.90 -13.60
CA SER A 184 1.58 6.59 -12.95
C SER A 184 0.48 6.42 -11.89
N VAL A 185 0.29 7.41 -11.01
CA VAL A 185 -0.80 7.39 -10.01
C VAL A 185 -2.15 7.20 -10.68
N LYS A 186 -2.44 7.98 -11.72
CA LYS A 186 -3.70 7.93 -12.47
C LYS A 186 -3.92 6.56 -13.11
N ASP A 187 -2.90 6.00 -13.74
CA ASP A 187 -2.96 4.68 -14.37
C ASP A 187 -3.29 3.59 -13.35
N LEU A 188 -2.63 3.59 -12.18
CA LEU A 188 -2.90 2.60 -11.13
C LEU A 188 -4.32 2.72 -10.55
N VAL A 189 -4.85 3.94 -10.43
CA VAL A 189 -6.25 4.14 -10.00
C VAL A 189 -7.21 3.49 -10.99
N HIS A 190 -7.00 3.67 -12.29
CA HIS A 190 -7.84 3.05 -13.32
C HIS A 190 -7.68 1.52 -13.37
N GLN A 191 -6.47 0.99 -13.17
CA GLN A 191 -6.26 -0.46 -13.06
C GLN A 191 -7.05 -1.04 -11.89
N GLN A 192 -7.09 -0.33 -10.76
CA GLN A 192 -7.73 -0.80 -9.53
C GLN A 192 -9.26 -0.81 -9.59
N GLU A 193 -9.90 0.02 -10.39
CA GLU A 193 -11.37 0.17 -10.40
C GLU A 193 -12.14 -1.14 -10.52
N LYS A 194 -11.74 -1.99 -11.45
CA LYS A 194 -12.37 -3.31 -11.67
C LYS A 194 -12.01 -4.35 -10.62
N LEU A 195 -10.98 -4.08 -9.80
CA LEU A 195 -10.47 -4.99 -8.78
C LEU A 195 -11.00 -4.68 -7.38
N LEU A 196 -11.74 -3.58 -7.18
CA LEU A 196 -12.32 -3.23 -5.89
C LEU A 196 -13.10 -4.36 -5.21
N PRO A 197 -13.91 -5.17 -5.92
CA PRO A 197 -14.67 -6.27 -5.30
C PRO A 197 -13.79 -7.40 -4.74
N TYR A 198 -12.53 -7.49 -5.14
CA TYR A 198 -11.60 -8.55 -4.70
C TYR A 198 -10.84 -8.19 -3.43
N ASN A 199 -10.90 -6.92 -2.99
CA ASN A 199 -10.33 -6.53 -1.71
C ASN A 199 -11.06 -7.25 -0.56
N ALA A 200 -10.31 -7.90 0.32
CA ALA A 200 -10.90 -8.70 1.39
C ALA A 200 -10.06 -8.65 2.66
N THR A 201 -10.74 -8.85 3.79
CA THR A 201 -10.08 -9.06 5.08
C THR A 201 -9.08 -10.22 4.99
N GLY A 202 -7.84 -9.98 5.40
CA GLY A 202 -6.77 -10.97 5.36
C GLY A 202 -6.16 -11.20 3.97
N CYS A 203 -6.59 -10.48 2.93
CA CYS A 203 -6.00 -10.51 1.60
C CYS A 203 -6.32 -9.19 0.88
N PHE A 204 -5.61 -8.14 1.23
CA PHE A 204 -5.88 -6.78 0.76
C PHE A 204 -5.29 -6.52 -0.63
N ASN A 205 -6.04 -5.81 -1.48
CA ASN A 205 -5.51 -5.27 -2.72
C ASN A 205 -4.42 -4.23 -2.40
N ASP A 206 -3.26 -4.40 -2.99
CA ASP A 206 -2.11 -3.51 -2.85
C ASP A 206 -1.88 -2.75 -4.17
N MET A 207 -2.14 -1.47 -4.16
CA MET A 207 -1.95 -0.59 -5.32
C MET A 207 -0.51 -0.10 -5.47
N ASP A 208 0.43 -0.78 -4.84
CA ASP A 208 1.83 -0.41 -4.70
C ASP A 208 2.08 0.71 -3.68
N MET A 209 3.35 1.04 -3.51
CA MET A 209 3.86 1.91 -2.47
C MET A 209 3.42 3.36 -2.63
N LEU A 210 3.53 4.10 -1.53
CA LEU A 210 3.31 5.55 -1.53
C LEU A 210 4.54 6.27 -2.08
N ILE A 211 4.33 7.14 -3.07
CA ILE A 211 5.38 8.03 -3.59
C ILE A 211 5.40 9.40 -2.89
N VAL A 212 4.54 9.59 -1.90
CA VAL A 212 4.47 10.83 -1.10
C VAL A 212 5.84 11.18 -0.55
N GLY A 213 6.30 12.40 -0.81
CA GLY A 213 7.57 12.91 -0.31
C GLY A 213 8.80 12.56 -1.14
N MET A 214 8.64 11.93 -2.30
CA MET A 214 9.78 11.60 -3.17
C MET A 214 10.29 12.81 -3.98
N TYR A 215 9.41 13.66 -4.49
CA TYR A 215 9.75 14.88 -5.26
C TYR A 215 10.74 14.63 -6.41
N GLY A 216 10.54 13.54 -7.14
CA GLY A 216 11.40 13.16 -8.26
C GLY A 216 12.75 12.55 -7.86
N GLN A 217 12.97 12.29 -6.58
CA GLN A 217 14.22 11.71 -6.07
C GLN A 217 14.11 10.17 -5.96
N GLY A 218 15.26 9.51 -5.99
CA GLY A 218 15.37 8.08 -5.73
C GLY A 218 15.20 7.20 -6.95
N ASN A 219 15.12 5.89 -6.70
CA ASN A 219 15.18 4.85 -7.72
C ASN A 219 13.99 4.88 -8.70
N VAL A 220 12.77 5.17 -8.21
CA VAL A 220 11.57 5.33 -9.04
C VAL A 220 11.18 6.80 -9.24
N GLY A 221 12.03 7.73 -8.79
CA GLY A 221 11.85 9.16 -9.02
C GLY A 221 12.04 9.49 -10.50
N LEU A 222 11.08 10.24 -11.06
CA LEU A 222 11.10 10.72 -12.45
C LEU A 222 10.87 12.23 -12.45
N LYS A 223 9.68 12.67 -12.88
CA LYS A 223 9.32 14.10 -12.85
C LYS A 223 9.00 14.59 -11.43
N GLY A 224 8.57 13.69 -10.55
CA GLY A 224 8.01 14.02 -9.26
C GLY A 224 6.55 14.48 -9.34
N CYS A 225 5.91 14.48 -8.19
CA CYS A 225 4.59 15.06 -7.99
C CYS A 225 4.71 16.29 -7.06
N ASN A 226 3.69 17.14 -7.05
CA ASN A 226 3.57 18.23 -6.10
C ASN A 226 2.76 17.80 -4.85
N ASP A 227 2.69 18.67 -3.84
CA ASP A 227 2.01 18.37 -2.57
C ASP A 227 0.52 18.05 -2.75
N THR A 228 -0.17 18.74 -3.67
CA THR A 228 -1.58 18.47 -3.97
C THR A 228 -1.77 17.09 -4.59
N GLN A 229 -0.91 16.70 -5.51
CA GLN A 229 -0.91 15.38 -6.12
C GLN A 229 -0.60 14.28 -5.09
N TYR A 230 0.38 14.49 -4.22
CA TYR A 230 0.68 13.56 -3.12
C TYR A 230 -0.47 13.42 -2.12
N LYS A 231 -1.12 14.54 -1.77
CA LYS A 231 -2.32 14.53 -0.92
C LYS A 231 -3.43 13.68 -1.54
N THR A 232 -3.69 13.85 -2.81
CA THR A 232 -4.71 13.11 -3.56
C THR A 232 -4.35 11.63 -3.69
N HIS A 233 -3.11 11.32 -4.06
CA HIS A 233 -2.59 9.97 -4.10
C HIS A 233 -2.78 9.23 -2.77
N TYR A 234 -2.34 9.83 -1.66
CA TYR A 234 -2.49 9.25 -0.33
C TYR A 234 -3.95 9.02 0.05
N SER A 235 -4.80 10.01 -0.25
CA SER A 235 -6.24 9.95 0.05
C SER A 235 -6.94 8.82 -0.68
N ILE A 236 -6.58 8.56 -1.95
CA ILE A 236 -7.12 7.45 -2.74
C ILE A 236 -6.68 6.11 -2.13
N TRP A 237 -5.37 5.92 -1.88
CA TRP A 237 -4.85 4.68 -1.28
C TRP A 237 -5.52 4.39 0.06
N ALA A 238 -5.67 5.41 0.91
CA ALA A 238 -6.34 5.27 2.20
C ALA A 238 -7.81 4.85 2.05
N LEU A 239 -8.56 5.52 1.18
CA LEU A 239 -9.99 5.24 1.00
C LEU A 239 -10.24 3.87 0.37
N LEU A 240 -9.45 3.48 -0.62
CA LEU A 240 -9.58 2.18 -1.29
C LEU A 240 -9.07 1.00 -0.43
N GLY A 241 -8.48 1.27 0.74
CA GLY A 241 -8.02 0.24 1.67
C GLY A 241 -6.72 -0.44 1.24
N SER A 242 -5.93 0.20 0.36
CA SER A 242 -4.59 -0.28 0.02
C SER A 242 -3.68 -0.24 1.23
N PRO A 243 -2.73 -1.18 1.37
CA PRO A 243 -1.64 -1.03 2.32
C PRO A 243 -0.92 0.31 2.15
N LEU A 244 -0.51 0.91 3.26
CA LEU A 244 0.17 2.21 3.26
C LEU A 244 1.67 1.99 3.51
N MET A 245 2.41 1.70 2.44
CA MET A 245 3.85 1.44 2.48
C MET A 245 4.62 2.64 1.93
N ILE A 246 5.35 3.34 2.79
CA ILE A 246 6.10 4.56 2.45
C ILE A 246 7.33 4.19 1.61
N GLY A 247 7.57 4.94 0.52
CA GLY A 247 8.73 4.75 -0.37
C GLY A 247 9.78 5.84 -0.32
N CYS A 248 9.51 7.00 0.29
CA CYS A 248 10.46 8.11 0.37
C CYS A 248 11.54 7.92 1.45
N ASP A 249 12.60 8.71 1.40
CA ASP A 249 13.58 8.82 2.50
C ASP A 249 12.93 9.58 3.67
N ILE A 250 12.45 8.86 4.65
CA ILE A 250 11.75 9.44 5.80
C ILE A 250 12.65 10.24 6.75
N ARG A 251 13.98 10.10 6.65
CA ARG A 251 14.94 10.83 7.48
C ARG A 251 14.94 12.33 7.19
N ASN A 252 14.46 12.72 6.00
CA ASN A 252 14.48 14.10 5.51
C ASN A 252 13.07 14.60 5.09
N MET A 253 12.01 14.10 5.71
CA MET A 253 10.65 14.54 5.40
C MET A 253 10.45 16.03 5.70
N ASN A 254 9.87 16.75 4.74
CA ASN A 254 9.34 18.09 4.98
C ASN A 254 7.98 18.03 5.70
N ASP A 255 7.47 19.20 6.12
CA ASP A 255 6.21 19.29 6.86
C ASP A 255 5.00 18.84 6.03
N ALA A 256 4.98 19.13 4.72
CA ALA A 256 3.90 18.71 3.83
C ALA A 256 3.82 17.17 3.76
N THR A 257 4.94 16.50 3.52
CA THR A 257 5.05 15.03 3.53
C THR A 257 4.58 14.45 4.86
N ARG A 258 5.07 15.00 5.97
CA ARG A 258 4.70 14.56 7.32
C ARG A 258 3.19 14.70 7.58
N ASN A 259 2.61 15.84 7.23
CA ASN A 259 1.18 16.11 7.42
C ASN A 259 0.30 15.16 6.58
N ILE A 260 0.74 14.82 5.36
CA ILE A 260 0.03 13.86 4.51
C ILE A 260 0.09 12.46 5.13
N LEU A 261 1.29 11.93 5.38
CA LEU A 261 1.51 10.56 5.88
C LEU A 261 0.91 10.31 7.26
N MET A 262 0.74 11.34 8.08
CA MET A 262 0.20 11.23 9.44
C MET A 262 -1.22 11.79 9.60
N ASN A 263 -1.99 11.93 8.51
CA ASN A 263 -3.39 12.31 8.61
C ASN A 263 -4.20 11.20 9.31
N ARG A 264 -4.56 11.45 10.56
CA ARG A 264 -5.22 10.46 11.43
C ARG A 264 -6.58 10.01 10.94
N ASP A 265 -7.35 10.89 10.29
CA ASP A 265 -8.68 10.55 9.77
C ASP A 265 -8.57 9.60 8.58
N LEU A 266 -7.63 9.84 7.68
CA LEU A 266 -7.38 8.94 6.54
C LEU A 266 -6.82 7.59 7.01
N ILE A 267 -5.90 7.60 7.98
CA ILE A 267 -5.39 6.36 8.58
C ILE A 267 -6.56 5.58 9.22
N ALA A 268 -7.43 6.25 9.96
CA ALA A 268 -8.59 5.60 10.58
C ALA A 268 -9.58 5.02 9.56
N ILE A 269 -9.77 5.68 8.41
CA ILE A 269 -10.56 5.15 7.30
C ILE A 269 -9.88 3.91 6.71
N ASN A 270 -8.59 3.98 6.44
CA ASN A 270 -7.81 2.85 5.90
C ASN A 270 -7.82 1.63 6.83
N GLN A 271 -7.64 1.87 8.14
CA GLN A 271 -7.52 0.86 9.18
C GLN A 271 -8.87 0.44 9.80
N ASP A 272 -10.00 0.84 9.22
CA ASP A 272 -11.31 0.50 9.76
C ASP A 272 -11.50 -1.01 9.89
N ALA A 273 -11.88 -1.46 11.09
CA ALA A 273 -11.93 -2.87 11.46
C ALA A 273 -12.92 -3.72 10.63
N MET A 274 -13.92 -3.08 10.00
CA MET A 274 -14.86 -3.78 9.12
C MET A 274 -14.22 -4.19 7.79
N CYS A 275 -13.13 -3.55 7.40
CA CYS A 275 -12.40 -3.81 6.14
C CYS A 275 -13.31 -3.87 4.91
N ARG A 276 -14.36 -3.04 4.87
CA ARG A 276 -15.28 -3.02 3.74
C ARG A 276 -14.59 -2.52 2.47
N GLN A 277 -15.01 -3.08 1.36
CA GLN A 277 -14.57 -2.64 0.03
C GLN A 277 -15.11 -1.24 -0.26
N ALA A 278 -14.33 -0.44 -0.97
CA ALA A 278 -14.84 0.80 -1.56
C ALA A 278 -15.72 0.47 -2.78
N VAL A 279 -16.70 1.31 -3.00
CA VAL A 279 -17.63 1.24 -4.14
C VAL A 279 -17.49 2.51 -4.95
N LYS A 280 -17.41 2.39 -6.28
CA LYS A 280 -17.40 3.54 -7.18
C LYS A 280 -18.77 4.21 -7.20
N LEU A 281 -18.79 5.54 -7.07
CA LEU A 281 -19.96 6.35 -7.34
C LEU A 281 -19.93 6.79 -8.82
N ASN A 282 -21.05 6.68 -9.52
CA ASN A 282 -21.13 7.07 -10.94
C ASN A 282 -21.13 8.58 -11.11
N GLY A 283 -21.75 9.29 -10.17
CA GLY A 283 -21.88 10.74 -10.21
C GLY A 283 -22.82 11.24 -11.31
N ILE A 284 -22.88 12.56 -11.41
CA ILE A 284 -23.70 13.26 -12.41
C ILE A 284 -22.73 14.00 -13.35
N TRP A 285 -22.68 13.58 -14.60
CA TRP A 285 -21.80 14.16 -15.63
C TRP A 285 -20.32 14.23 -15.22
N ALA A 286 -19.86 13.24 -14.45
CA ALA A 286 -18.46 13.10 -14.12
C ALA A 286 -17.69 12.68 -15.39
N GLY A 287 -16.66 13.44 -15.73
CA GLY A 287 -15.68 13.02 -16.74
C GLY A 287 -14.87 11.82 -16.22
N GLU A 288 -14.15 11.15 -17.14
CA GLU A 288 -13.32 9.99 -16.81
C GLU A 288 -12.28 10.28 -15.70
N ASP A 289 -11.80 11.52 -15.62
CA ASP A 289 -10.82 11.97 -14.64
C ASP A 289 -11.42 12.46 -13.31
N MET A 290 -12.74 12.48 -13.16
CA MET A 290 -13.39 12.73 -11.88
C MET A 290 -13.85 11.40 -11.28
N VAL A 291 -13.05 10.84 -10.40
CA VAL A 291 -13.35 9.55 -9.76
C VAL A 291 -13.88 9.77 -8.34
N MET A 292 -14.91 9.01 -7.98
CA MET A 292 -15.60 9.14 -6.69
C MET A 292 -15.84 7.75 -6.11
N TYR A 293 -15.59 7.60 -4.82
CA TYR A 293 -15.78 6.34 -4.11
C TYR A 293 -16.46 6.55 -2.78
N SER A 294 -17.19 5.53 -2.32
CA SER A 294 -17.71 5.44 -0.95
C SER A 294 -17.28 4.15 -0.29
N ARG A 295 -17.18 4.17 1.03
CA ARG A 295 -16.82 3.02 1.85
C ARG A 295 -17.55 3.08 3.19
N ASN A 296 -18.30 2.03 3.54
CA ASN A 296 -18.95 1.95 4.83
C ASN A 296 -17.94 1.64 5.94
N LEU A 297 -18.05 2.33 7.07
CA LEU A 297 -17.17 2.19 8.22
C LEU A 297 -17.87 1.43 9.36
N SER A 298 -17.08 0.87 10.27
CA SER A 298 -17.53 0.02 11.37
C SER A 298 -18.46 0.72 12.37
N ASN A 299 -18.35 2.05 12.50
CA ASN A 299 -19.18 2.86 13.40
C ASN A 299 -20.49 3.34 12.77
N GLY A 300 -20.80 2.91 11.54
CA GLY A 300 -21.98 3.35 10.78
C GLY A 300 -21.78 4.62 9.95
N ASP A 301 -20.63 5.26 10.03
CA ASP A 301 -20.28 6.37 9.13
C ASP A 301 -20.01 5.85 7.72
N ILE A 302 -20.01 6.76 6.75
CA ILE A 302 -19.63 6.50 5.36
C ILE A 302 -18.42 7.38 5.04
N ALA A 303 -17.34 6.80 4.59
CA ALA A 303 -16.24 7.55 3.98
C ALA A 303 -16.58 7.80 2.51
N ILE A 304 -16.44 9.04 2.05
CA ILE A 304 -16.71 9.46 0.67
C ILE A 304 -15.51 10.23 0.16
N GLY A 305 -14.93 9.81 -0.96
CA GLY A 305 -13.82 10.49 -1.59
C GLY A 305 -14.16 10.98 -2.98
N LEU A 306 -13.80 12.22 -3.26
CA LEU A 306 -13.97 12.90 -4.54
C LEU A 306 -12.60 13.32 -5.03
N PHE A 307 -12.19 12.85 -6.21
CA PHE A 307 -10.83 13.01 -6.70
C PHE A 307 -10.82 13.56 -8.11
N ASN A 308 -10.27 14.77 -8.29
CA ASN A 308 -10.04 15.34 -9.60
C ASN A 308 -8.65 14.96 -10.11
N LEU A 309 -8.58 13.98 -11.00
CA LEU A 309 -7.31 13.52 -11.56
C LEU A 309 -6.83 14.37 -12.75
N SER A 310 -7.61 15.36 -13.19
CA SER A 310 -7.30 16.21 -14.34
C SER A 310 -6.45 17.43 -13.97
N GLU A 311 -5.85 18.02 -14.99
CA GLU A 311 -5.10 19.27 -14.89
C GLU A 311 -5.97 20.54 -14.85
N ASN A 312 -7.29 20.40 -14.88
CA ASN A 312 -8.24 21.51 -14.89
C ASN A 312 -9.14 21.47 -13.65
N LYS A 313 -9.58 22.63 -13.20
CA LYS A 313 -10.62 22.71 -12.19
C LYS A 313 -11.91 22.02 -12.68
N SER A 314 -12.54 21.24 -11.84
CA SER A 314 -13.77 20.49 -12.16
C SER A 314 -14.66 20.37 -10.93
N ALA A 315 -15.93 19.98 -11.12
CA ALA A 315 -16.88 19.76 -10.04
C ALA A 315 -17.24 18.27 -9.93
N ALA A 316 -17.06 17.72 -8.75
CA ALA A 316 -17.62 16.43 -8.37
C ALA A 316 -19.10 16.61 -8.00
N ARG A 317 -19.96 15.71 -8.47
CA ARG A 317 -21.39 15.78 -8.21
C ARG A 317 -21.98 14.38 -8.10
N PHE A 318 -22.65 14.09 -6.98
CA PHE A 318 -23.35 12.81 -6.78
C PHE A 318 -24.68 13.00 -6.03
N ASN A 319 -25.59 12.05 -6.23
CA ASN A 319 -26.86 11.98 -5.50
C ASN A 319 -26.75 11.01 -4.33
N LEU A 320 -27.43 11.31 -3.22
CA LEU A 320 -27.52 10.42 -2.06
C LEU A 320 -28.21 9.10 -2.37
N ASP A 321 -29.02 9.03 -3.44
CA ASP A 321 -29.62 7.79 -3.93
C ASP A 321 -28.56 6.70 -4.20
N GLU A 322 -27.39 7.09 -4.70
CA GLU A 322 -26.27 6.17 -4.94
C GLU A 322 -25.72 5.53 -3.63
N LEU A 323 -25.98 6.18 -2.50
CA LEU A 323 -25.62 5.69 -1.17
C LEU A 323 -26.78 5.01 -0.44
N GLY A 324 -27.92 4.82 -1.11
CA GLY A 324 -29.13 4.25 -0.51
C GLY A 324 -29.90 5.22 0.38
N LEU A 325 -29.73 6.54 0.20
CA LEU A 325 -30.37 7.60 0.98
C LEU A 325 -31.19 8.55 0.11
N PRO A 326 -32.24 8.06 -0.61
CA PRO A 326 -33.14 8.96 -1.31
C PRO A 326 -33.86 9.88 -0.32
N GLN A 327 -34.27 11.06 -0.76
CA GLN A 327 -34.95 12.05 0.09
C GLN A 327 -36.19 11.48 0.79
N SER A 328 -36.88 10.52 0.18
CA SER A 328 -38.04 9.84 0.76
C SER A 328 -37.75 9.10 2.07
N THR A 329 -36.51 8.84 2.40
CA THR A 329 -36.10 8.22 3.69
C THR A 329 -36.26 9.20 4.87
N GLY A 330 -36.33 10.50 4.62
CA GLY A 330 -36.29 11.55 5.66
C GLY A 330 -34.90 11.67 6.32
N HIS A 331 -33.87 11.15 5.69
CA HIS A 331 -32.48 11.21 6.18
C HIS A 331 -31.55 11.83 5.13
N THR A 332 -30.47 12.39 5.63
CA THR A 332 -29.43 13.01 4.82
C THR A 332 -28.05 12.72 5.44
N LEU A 333 -27.00 13.35 4.92
CA LEU A 333 -25.65 13.23 5.43
C LEU A 333 -25.17 14.55 6.03
N GLU A 334 -24.59 14.46 7.22
CA GLU A 334 -23.68 15.45 7.78
C GLU A 334 -22.25 15.00 7.44
N MET A 335 -21.54 15.80 6.66
CA MET A 335 -20.23 15.46 6.09
C MET A 335 -19.13 16.35 6.69
N THR A 336 -18.12 15.74 7.29
CA THR A 336 -16.90 16.43 7.76
C THR A 336 -15.74 16.11 6.84
N GLU A 337 -15.18 17.14 6.20
CA GLU A 337 -14.03 17.00 5.30
C GLU A 337 -12.75 16.79 6.13
N VAL A 338 -11.96 15.75 5.79
CA VAL A 338 -10.85 15.27 6.63
C VAL A 338 -9.62 16.16 6.59
N TRP A 339 -9.42 16.96 5.54
CA TRP A 339 -8.29 17.87 5.42
C TRP A 339 -8.57 19.24 6.03
N THR A 340 -9.72 19.81 5.72
CA THR A 340 -10.14 21.16 6.14
C THR A 340 -10.87 21.19 7.48
N LYS A 341 -11.36 20.02 7.94
CA LYS A 341 -12.23 19.87 9.13
C LYS A 341 -13.58 20.61 9.04
N LYS A 342 -13.94 21.05 7.85
CA LYS A 342 -15.23 21.68 7.59
C LYS A 342 -16.36 20.64 7.64
N THR A 343 -17.44 20.97 8.37
CA THR A 343 -18.66 20.15 8.41
C THR A 343 -19.77 20.87 7.64
N SER A 344 -20.52 20.11 6.86
CA SER A 344 -21.66 20.58 6.07
C SER A 344 -22.72 19.52 5.98
N THR A 345 -23.98 19.91 5.91
CA THR A 345 -25.11 18.98 5.72
C THR A 345 -25.55 19.02 4.26
N VAL A 346 -25.77 17.85 3.67
CA VAL A 346 -26.29 17.75 2.29
C VAL A 346 -27.73 18.22 2.25
N THR A 347 -28.05 19.10 1.31
CA THR A 347 -29.39 19.59 1.06
C THR A 347 -29.91 19.09 -0.29
N ASN A 348 -31.22 18.85 -0.37
CA ASN A 348 -31.89 18.43 -1.62
C ASN A 348 -31.31 17.13 -2.25
N GLY A 349 -30.72 16.26 -1.42
CA GLY A 349 -30.28 14.92 -1.86
C GLY A 349 -29.09 14.90 -2.84
N THR A 350 -28.45 16.05 -3.10
CA THR A 350 -27.33 16.16 -4.03
C THR A 350 -26.16 16.88 -3.38
N TRP A 351 -24.95 16.37 -3.58
CA TRP A 351 -23.72 17.04 -3.18
C TRP A 351 -22.94 17.52 -4.41
N ILE A 352 -22.42 18.72 -4.32
CA ILE A 352 -21.57 19.32 -5.36
C ILE A 352 -20.34 19.90 -4.68
N GLN A 353 -19.17 19.52 -5.14
CA GLN A 353 -17.89 20.02 -4.68
C GLN A 353 -17.01 20.44 -5.84
N GLU A 354 -16.62 21.70 -5.91
CA GLU A 354 -15.56 22.14 -6.83
C GLU A 354 -14.20 21.70 -6.30
N LEU A 355 -13.39 21.17 -7.19
CA LEU A 355 -12.02 20.73 -6.94
C LEU A 355 -11.07 21.40 -7.94
N ASP A 356 -10.00 21.96 -7.45
CA ASP A 356 -8.92 22.44 -8.31
C ASP A 356 -8.21 21.27 -9.01
N ALA A 357 -7.32 21.58 -9.94
CA ALA A 357 -6.54 20.56 -10.66
C ALA A 357 -5.82 19.65 -9.65
N TYR A 358 -5.89 18.34 -9.88
CA TYR A 358 -5.25 17.28 -9.08
C TYR A 358 -5.69 17.20 -7.62
N ASP A 359 -6.68 17.97 -7.21
CA ASP A 359 -7.11 18.05 -5.80
C ASP A 359 -8.22 17.06 -5.48
N CYS A 360 -8.47 16.91 -4.17
CA CYS A 360 -9.46 15.98 -3.65
C CYS A 360 -10.20 16.57 -2.46
N ALA A 361 -11.36 15.95 -2.16
CA ALA A 361 -12.05 16.11 -0.91
C ALA A 361 -12.45 14.73 -0.38
N VAL A 362 -12.15 14.45 0.88
CA VAL A 362 -12.55 13.20 1.54
C VAL A 362 -13.36 13.52 2.77
N TYR A 363 -14.50 12.86 2.91
CA TYR A 363 -15.46 13.11 3.98
C TYR A 363 -15.65 11.87 4.85
N ARG A 364 -15.82 12.10 6.15
CA ARG A 364 -16.55 11.18 7.03
C ARG A 364 -17.97 11.71 7.12
N ALA A 365 -18.92 10.89 6.71
CA ALA A 365 -20.33 11.26 6.63
C ALA A 365 -21.16 10.47 7.63
N LYS A 366 -21.98 11.16 8.40
CA LYS A 366 -22.97 10.57 9.33
C LYS A 366 -24.36 10.67 8.74
N VAL A 367 -25.13 9.60 8.86
CA VAL A 367 -26.54 9.62 8.51
C VAL A 367 -27.29 10.35 9.63
N VAL A 368 -27.99 11.42 9.26
CA VAL A 368 -28.79 12.25 10.18
C VAL A 368 -30.20 12.45 9.63
N LYS A 369 -31.13 12.91 10.46
CA LYS A 369 -32.47 13.30 9.98
C LYS A 369 -32.34 14.54 9.11
N ALA A 370 -33.10 14.58 7.99
CA ALA A 370 -33.13 15.69 7.05
C ALA A 370 -33.89 16.91 7.62
#